data_2337d799adb2e57136c0a1a398ece9fb
#
_entry.id   2337d799adb2e57136c0a1a398ece9fb
#
_cell.length_a   1.000
_cell.length_b   1.000
_cell.length_c   1.000
_cell.angle_alpha   90.00
_cell.angle_beta   90.00
_cell.angle_gamma   90.00
#
_symmetry.space_group_name_H-M   'P 1'
#
loop_
_entity.id
_entity.type
_entity.pdbx_description
1 polymer ?
#
loop_
_entity_poly.entity_id
_entity_poly.type
_entity_poly.pdbx_seq_one_letter_code
_entity_poly.pdbx_strand_id
1 'polypeptide(L)'
;EISRDQGSGIGDQVGWKARVFVDFAHTPDGLEKVLTAVRGEMLNSQTLKLSNSQTLKPSLWVVFGAGGDRDPMKRPLMGEACAKLADKLVVTSDNPRSEDPLKIIDAICRGIESVDRSTFGLQSSDFLFVEPDRKKAIEYALTNAAEGDVVVIAGKGHETTQEVKGVKHPFDDREIVRNFK
;
A
#
# COMPACT_ATOMS: atom_id res chain seq x y z
N GLU A 1 -30.29 -9.40 -8.16
CA GLU A 1 -29.50 -8.16 -8.35
C GLU A 1 -28.59 -8.02 -7.15
N ILE A 2 -27.32 -8.41 -7.32
CA ILE A 2 -26.28 -8.24 -6.30
C ILE A 2 -25.61 -6.93 -6.64
N SER A 3 -25.86 -5.91 -5.83
CA SER A 3 -25.15 -4.63 -5.87
C SER A 3 -23.66 -4.88 -5.71
N ARG A 4 -22.91 -4.67 -6.79
CA ARG A 4 -21.44 -4.58 -6.76
C ARG A 4 -21.11 -3.26 -6.09
N ASP A 5 -20.70 -3.32 -4.84
CA ASP A 5 -20.04 -2.22 -4.16
C ASP A 5 -18.72 -1.96 -4.91
N GLN A 6 -18.71 -0.87 -5.66
CA GLN A 6 -17.56 -0.48 -6.49
C GLN A 6 -16.48 0.00 -5.53
N GLY A 7 -15.40 -0.77 -5.40
CA GLY A 7 -14.17 -0.32 -4.79
C GLY A 7 -13.79 1.05 -5.38
N SER A 8 -13.56 2.04 -4.54
CA SER A 8 -13.25 3.41 -4.93
C SER A 8 -11.84 3.50 -5.51
N GLY A 9 -11.62 2.85 -6.66
CA GLY A 9 -10.43 3.05 -7.46
C GLY A 9 -10.45 4.47 -8.02
N ILE A 10 -9.45 5.28 -7.69
CA ILE A 10 -9.16 6.49 -8.45
C ILE A 10 -8.45 6.00 -9.71
N GLY A 11 -9.23 5.43 -10.65
CA GLY A 11 -8.74 4.98 -11.94
C GLY A 11 -8.41 6.17 -12.84
N ASP A 12 -7.31 6.06 -13.57
CA ASP A 12 -6.91 6.86 -14.74
C ASP A 12 -7.02 8.39 -14.60
N GLN A 13 -6.14 8.98 -13.81
CA GLN A 13 -5.81 10.39 -14.03
C GLN A 13 -4.79 10.50 -15.18
N VAL A 14 -5.18 11.18 -16.24
CA VAL A 14 -4.32 11.48 -17.40
C VAL A 14 -3.07 12.22 -16.92
N GLY A 15 -1.89 11.61 -17.10
CA GLY A 15 -0.59 12.19 -16.73
C GLY A 15 0.20 11.40 -15.68
N TRP A 16 -0.34 10.35 -15.08
CA TRP A 16 0.36 9.51 -14.10
C TRP A 16 1.13 8.37 -14.76
N LYS A 17 2.36 8.15 -14.28
CA LYS A 17 3.19 7.03 -14.73
C LYS A 17 2.64 5.69 -14.22
N ALA A 18 2.07 5.66 -13.02
CA ALA A 18 1.55 4.47 -12.35
C ALA A 18 0.04 4.55 -12.11
N ARG A 19 -0.63 3.39 -12.02
CA ARG A 19 -2.02 3.30 -11.55
C ARG A 19 -2.06 3.36 -10.03
N VAL A 20 -2.99 4.11 -9.44
CA VAL A 20 -3.10 4.30 -8.00
C VAL A 20 -4.47 3.87 -7.50
N PHE A 21 -4.47 3.04 -6.44
CA PHE A 21 -5.68 2.59 -5.75
C PHE A 21 -5.61 3.04 -4.28
N VAL A 22 -6.70 3.60 -3.78
CA VAL A 22 -6.88 3.91 -2.36
C VAL A 22 -7.92 2.95 -1.79
N ASP A 23 -7.52 2.13 -0.83
CA ASP A 23 -8.32 1.03 -0.31
C ASP A 23 -8.43 1.05 1.22
N PHE A 24 -9.52 0.50 1.76
CA PHE A 24 -9.78 0.43 3.20
C PHE A 24 -9.17 -0.81 3.88
N ALA A 25 -8.46 -1.66 3.18
CA ALA A 25 -7.82 -2.85 3.73
C ALA A 25 -6.86 -2.49 4.88
N HIS A 26 -7.23 -2.85 6.10
CA HIS A 26 -6.52 -2.54 7.35
C HIS A 26 -6.36 -3.78 8.24
N THR A 27 -6.49 -4.97 7.67
CA THR A 27 -6.28 -6.28 8.32
C THR A 27 -5.39 -7.15 7.46
N PRO A 28 -4.69 -8.17 8.01
CA PRO A 28 -3.87 -9.09 7.22
C PRO A 28 -4.63 -9.71 6.04
N ASP A 29 -5.82 -10.25 6.28
CA ASP A 29 -6.71 -10.85 5.26
C ASP A 29 -7.18 -9.82 4.22
N GLY A 30 -7.51 -8.60 4.65
CA GLY A 30 -7.89 -7.51 3.73
C GLY A 30 -6.75 -7.12 2.80
N LEU A 31 -5.54 -6.97 3.34
CA LEU A 31 -4.33 -6.68 2.57
C LEU A 31 -4.01 -7.81 1.59
N GLU A 32 -4.08 -9.07 2.04
CA GLU A 32 -3.85 -10.23 1.18
C GLU A 32 -4.82 -10.25 0.01
N LYS A 33 -6.12 -10.03 0.25
CA LYS A 33 -7.16 -10.02 -0.78
C LYS A 33 -6.94 -8.93 -1.81
N VAL A 34 -6.73 -7.69 -1.38
CA VAL A 34 -6.56 -6.57 -2.32
C VAL A 34 -5.28 -6.71 -3.13
N LEU A 35 -4.16 -7.08 -2.50
CA LEU A 35 -2.90 -7.25 -3.21
C LEU A 35 -2.93 -8.44 -4.18
N THR A 36 -3.58 -9.54 -3.82
CA THR A 36 -3.77 -10.68 -4.72
C THR A 36 -4.62 -10.31 -5.93
N ALA A 37 -5.71 -9.58 -5.73
CA ALA A 37 -6.58 -9.12 -6.83
C ALA A 37 -5.82 -8.21 -7.78
N VAL A 38 -5.10 -7.21 -7.26
CA VAL A 38 -4.30 -6.28 -8.06
C VAL A 38 -3.18 -7.00 -8.81
N ARG A 39 -2.49 -7.95 -8.16
CA ARG A 39 -1.46 -8.77 -8.80
C ARG A 39 -2.02 -9.59 -9.97
N GLY A 40 -3.21 -10.17 -9.80
CA GLY A 40 -3.92 -10.89 -10.86
C GLY A 40 -4.23 -10.01 -12.07
N GLU A 41 -4.71 -8.79 -11.85
CA GLU A 41 -4.96 -7.82 -12.92
C GLU A 41 -3.68 -7.40 -13.66
N MET A 42 -2.58 -7.18 -12.92
CA MET A 42 -1.28 -6.84 -13.52
C MET A 42 -0.80 -7.95 -14.45
N LEU A 43 -0.91 -9.22 -14.05
CA LEU A 43 -0.52 -10.37 -14.86
C LEU A 43 -1.38 -10.48 -16.13
N ASN A 44 -2.69 -10.32 -16.03
CA ASN A 44 -3.61 -10.35 -17.18
C ASN A 44 -3.31 -9.23 -18.18
N SER A 45 -3.00 -8.02 -17.68
CA SER A 45 -2.66 -6.87 -18.52
C SER A 45 -1.35 -7.05 -19.27
N GLN A 46 -0.37 -7.76 -18.70
CA GLN A 46 0.90 -8.08 -19.36
C GLN A 46 0.71 -9.10 -20.49
N THR A 47 -0.16 -10.09 -20.31
CA THR A 47 -0.44 -11.12 -21.32
C THR A 47 -1.01 -10.52 -22.61
N LEU A 48 -1.75 -9.40 -22.49
CA LEU A 48 -2.34 -8.71 -23.64
C LEU A 48 -1.34 -7.78 -24.38
N LYS A 49 -0.20 -7.43 -23.78
CA LYS A 49 0.80 -6.50 -24.34
C LYS A 49 2.05 -7.19 -24.93
N LEU A 50 2.04 -8.50 -25.11
CA LEU A 50 3.14 -9.28 -25.71
C LEU A 50 3.26 -9.05 -27.23
N SER A 51 3.54 -7.80 -27.63
CA SER A 51 4.08 -7.49 -28.96
C SER A 51 5.06 -6.32 -28.85
N ASN A 52 6.35 -6.66 -28.94
CA ASN A 52 7.47 -5.76 -29.30
C ASN A 52 7.86 -4.62 -28.37
N SER A 53 8.15 -4.87 -27.07
CA SER A 53 9.02 -3.95 -26.32
C SER A 53 9.66 -4.67 -25.14
N GLN A 54 10.96 -4.41 -24.87
CA GLN A 54 11.63 -4.77 -23.63
C GLN A 54 11.03 -3.93 -22.49
N THR A 55 9.86 -4.29 -22.02
CA THR A 55 9.22 -3.60 -20.90
C THR A 55 9.71 -4.21 -19.61
N LEU A 56 10.28 -3.38 -18.75
CA LEU A 56 10.54 -3.68 -17.35
C LEU A 56 9.24 -4.24 -16.74
N LYS A 57 9.34 -5.33 -15.98
CA LYS A 57 8.19 -5.92 -15.29
C LYS A 57 7.63 -4.88 -14.32
N PRO A 58 6.35 -4.48 -14.44
CA PRO A 58 5.76 -3.51 -13.52
C PRO A 58 5.79 -4.01 -12.07
N SER A 59 6.04 -3.11 -11.13
CA SER A 59 6.09 -3.40 -9.71
C SER A 59 4.76 -3.09 -9.03
N LEU A 60 4.39 -3.92 -8.06
CA LEU A 60 3.31 -3.64 -7.13
C LEU A 60 3.86 -2.98 -5.88
N TRP A 61 3.46 -1.73 -5.65
CA TRP A 61 3.75 -0.96 -4.46
C TRP A 61 2.60 -1.05 -3.47
N VAL A 62 2.91 -1.10 -2.18
CA VAL A 62 1.91 -0.95 -1.12
C VAL A 62 2.36 0.06 -0.09
N VAL A 63 1.53 1.08 0.17
CA VAL A 63 1.68 2.06 1.25
C VAL A 63 0.68 1.70 2.33
N PHE A 64 1.13 1.36 3.53
CA PHE A 64 0.24 0.91 4.59
C PHE A 64 0.80 1.15 5.99
N GLY A 65 -0.09 1.13 6.97
CA GLY A 65 0.22 1.19 8.39
C GLY A 65 -0.80 0.43 9.20
N ALA A 66 -0.69 0.49 10.53
CA ALA A 66 -1.65 -0.11 11.43
C ALA A 66 -2.13 0.90 12.48
N GLY A 67 -3.37 0.70 12.95
CA GLY A 67 -3.95 1.53 14.00
C GLY A 67 -3.33 1.24 15.37
N GLY A 68 -3.13 2.29 16.16
CA GLY A 68 -2.90 2.19 17.59
C GLY A 68 -4.18 1.89 18.37
N ASP A 69 -4.05 1.50 19.63
CA ASP A 69 -5.16 1.10 20.53
C ASP A 69 -6.05 0.02 19.90
N ARG A 70 -5.42 -0.89 19.16
CA ARG A 70 -5.99 -2.05 18.49
C ARG A 70 -5.12 -3.27 18.75
N ASP A 71 -5.60 -4.44 18.32
CA ASP A 71 -4.89 -5.70 18.47
C ASP A 71 -3.46 -5.64 17.88
N PRO A 72 -2.41 -5.62 18.74
CA PRO A 72 -1.03 -5.50 18.27
C PRO A 72 -0.52 -6.75 17.55
N MET A 73 -1.17 -7.92 17.76
CA MET A 73 -0.76 -9.18 17.13
C MET A 73 -1.00 -9.18 15.62
N LYS A 74 -1.87 -8.31 15.13
CA LYS A 74 -2.12 -8.18 13.69
C LYS A 74 -1.01 -7.45 12.94
N ARG A 75 -0.21 -6.63 13.61
CA ARG A 75 0.81 -5.78 12.98
C ARG A 75 1.88 -6.60 12.25
N PRO A 76 2.53 -7.59 12.88
CA PRO A 76 3.46 -8.45 12.16
C PRO A 76 2.79 -9.22 11.01
N LEU A 77 1.57 -9.72 11.21
CA LEU A 77 0.84 -10.45 10.18
C LEU A 77 0.50 -9.58 8.96
N MET A 78 0.22 -8.28 9.17
CA MET A 78 0.04 -7.32 8.07
C MET A 78 1.34 -7.12 7.29
N GLY A 79 2.47 -6.98 8.00
CA GLY A 79 3.80 -6.92 7.39
C GLY A 79 4.12 -8.15 6.57
N GLU A 80 3.89 -9.33 7.12
CA GLU A 80 4.09 -10.62 6.47
C GLU A 80 3.25 -10.76 5.18
N ALA A 81 1.95 -10.43 5.24
CA ALA A 81 1.05 -10.48 4.09
C ALA A 81 1.54 -9.57 2.95
N CYS A 82 1.92 -8.33 3.26
CA CYS A 82 2.44 -7.40 2.27
C CYS A 82 3.78 -7.88 1.69
N ALA A 83 4.68 -8.41 2.54
CA ALA A 83 6.00 -8.88 2.12
C ALA A 83 5.95 -10.05 1.14
N LYS A 84 4.92 -10.89 1.21
CA LYS A 84 4.70 -12.02 0.28
C LYS A 84 4.15 -11.61 -1.08
N LEU A 85 3.46 -10.49 -1.16
CA LEU A 85 2.64 -10.14 -2.32
C LEU A 85 3.11 -8.88 -3.08
N ALA A 86 3.72 -7.92 -2.41
CA ALA A 86 4.15 -6.67 -3.03
C ALA A 86 5.65 -6.64 -3.35
N ASP A 87 6.02 -5.98 -4.45
CA ASP A 87 7.43 -5.80 -4.83
C ASP A 87 8.09 -4.71 -3.99
N LYS A 88 7.36 -3.64 -3.68
CA LYS A 88 7.82 -2.48 -2.90
C LYS A 88 6.85 -2.19 -1.75
N LEU A 89 7.39 -2.02 -0.56
CA LEU A 89 6.63 -1.74 0.66
C LEU A 89 7.02 -0.38 1.22
N VAL A 90 6.01 0.43 1.51
CA VAL A 90 6.17 1.70 2.22
C VAL A 90 5.37 1.63 3.51
N VAL A 91 6.06 1.49 4.63
CA VAL A 91 5.45 1.38 5.96
C VAL A 91 5.35 2.76 6.59
N THR A 92 4.15 3.11 7.06
CA THR A 92 3.84 4.44 7.57
C THR A 92 2.85 4.40 8.73
N SER A 93 2.50 5.57 9.28
CA SER A 93 1.43 5.67 10.26
C SER A 93 0.06 5.58 9.61
N ASP A 94 -0.88 4.95 10.31
CA ASP A 94 -2.33 5.06 10.03
C ASP A 94 -2.97 6.03 11.04
N ASN A 95 -3.67 5.53 12.04
CA ASN A 95 -4.18 6.26 13.20
C ASN A 95 -3.42 5.79 14.45
N PRO A 96 -2.29 6.37 14.84
CA PRO A 96 -1.50 5.90 15.97
C PRO A 96 -2.23 6.07 17.31
N ARG A 97 -3.25 6.95 17.39
CA ARG A 97 -4.04 7.24 18.59
C ARG A 97 -3.15 7.60 19.78
N SER A 98 -3.20 6.82 20.88
CA SER A 98 -2.37 7.07 22.07
C SER A 98 -0.97 6.46 21.97
N GLU A 99 -0.74 5.53 21.04
CA GLU A 99 0.53 4.81 20.91
C GLU A 99 1.59 5.61 20.14
N ASP A 100 2.85 5.26 20.39
CA ASP A 100 3.99 5.73 19.62
C ASP A 100 3.95 5.14 18.20
N PRO A 101 3.85 5.96 17.14
CA PRO A 101 3.78 5.46 15.77
C PRO A 101 5.01 4.63 15.37
N LEU A 102 6.19 4.93 15.91
CA LEU A 102 7.41 4.17 15.59
C LEU A 102 7.36 2.75 16.15
N LYS A 103 6.74 2.54 17.31
CA LYS A 103 6.54 1.19 17.87
C LYS A 103 5.57 0.37 17.03
N ILE A 104 4.55 1.00 16.47
CA ILE A 104 3.60 0.34 15.57
C ILE A 104 4.31 -0.08 14.28
N ILE A 105 5.07 0.82 13.67
CA ILE A 105 5.87 0.60 12.47
C ILE A 105 6.89 -0.54 12.69
N ASP A 106 7.62 -0.51 13.81
CA ASP A 106 8.59 -1.55 14.17
C ASP A 106 7.93 -2.94 14.27
N ALA A 107 6.74 -3.03 14.85
CA ALA A 107 6.01 -4.29 14.92
C ALA A 107 5.61 -4.82 13.52
N ILE A 108 5.27 -3.94 12.58
CA ILE A 108 5.02 -4.31 11.19
C ILE A 108 6.31 -4.79 10.52
N CYS A 109 7.42 -4.06 10.69
CA CYS A 109 8.71 -4.39 10.08
C CYS A 109 9.23 -5.76 10.52
N ARG A 110 9.05 -6.14 11.80
CA ARG A 110 9.37 -7.50 12.26
C ARG A 110 8.65 -8.59 11.47
N GLY A 111 7.40 -8.37 11.10
CA GLY A 111 6.67 -9.30 10.24
C GLY A 111 7.22 -9.35 8.82
N ILE A 112 7.64 -8.22 8.28
CA ILE A 112 8.28 -8.16 6.95
C ILE A 112 9.60 -8.91 6.95
N GLU A 113 10.44 -8.70 7.95
CA GLU A 113 11.75 -9.33 8.11
C GLU A 113 11.67 -10.85 8.31
N SER A 114 10.55 -11.37 8.83
CA SER A 114 10.35 -12.81 9.00
C SER A 114 10.13 -13.58 7.68
N VAL A 115 9.91 -12.88 6.57
CA VAL A 115 9.60 -13.47 5.26
C VAL A 115 10.86 -13.60 4.42
N ASP A 116 11.19 -14.83 4.00
CA ASP A 116 12.15 -15.04 2.90
C ASP A 116 11.46 -14.72 1.57
N ARG A 117 11.63 -13.49 1.11
CA ARG A 117 11.01 -12.97 -0.12
C ARG A 117 11.50 -13.67 -1.39
N SER A 118 12.66 -14.32 -1.34
CA SER A 118 13.21 -15.06 -2.48
C SER A 118 12.30 -16.24 -2.88
N THR A 119 11.62 -16.85 -1.92
CA THR A 119 10.64 -17.93 -2.18
C THR A 119 9.45 -17.48 -3.01
N PHE A 120 9.18 -16.17 -3.07
CA PHE A 120 8.10 -15.56 -3.85
C PHE A 120 8.62 -14.87 -5.13
N GLY A 121 9.91 -15.04 -5.45
CA GLY A 121 10.55 -14.40 -6.60
C GLY A 121 10.73 -12.88 -6.44
N LEU A 122 10.68 -12.39 -5.21
CA LEU A 122 10.78 -10.97 -4.85
C LEU A 122 12.19 -10.67 -4.31
N GLN A 123 13.12 -10.33 -5.22
CA GLN A 123 14.53 -10.11 -4.90
C GLN A 123 14.92 -8.65 -5.18
N SER A 124 14.55 -7.74 -4.33
CA SER A 124 15.01 -6.35 -4.43
C SER A 124 15.64 -5.93 -3.10
N SER A 125 16.85 -5.38 -3.14
CA SER A 125 17.49 -4.78 -1.97
C SER A 125 16.71 -3.56 -1.46
N ASP A 126 16.02 -2.87 -2.36
CA ASP A 126 15.33 -1.61 -2.08
C ASP A 126 13.80 -1.83 -2.03
N PHE A 127 13.36 -2.87 -1.36
CA PHE A 127 11.95 -3.23 -1.31
C PHE A 127 11.17 -2.57 -0.15
N LEU A 128 11.86 -2.13 0.89
CA LEU A 128 11.25 -1.56 2.09
C LEU A 128 11.71 -0.12 2.30
N PHE A 129 10.73 0.77 2.42
CA PHE A 129 10.92 2.15 2.85
C PHE A 129 10.04 2.43 4.06
N VAL A 130 10.56 3.14 5.05
CA VAL A 130 9.84 3.51 6.27
C VAL A 130 9.78 5.02 6.39
N GLU A 131 8.56 5.57 6.45
CA GLU A 131 8.30 6.99 6.63
C GLU A 131 7.08 7.16 7.54
N PRO A 132 7.27 7.62 8.79
CA PRO A 132 6.18 7.81 9.74
C PRO A 132 5.13 8.86 9.32
N ASP A 133 5.53 9.88 8.57
CA ASP A 133 4.62 10.86 7.98
C ASP A 133 3.92 10.25 6.77
N ARG A 134 2.62 9.96 6.92
CA ARG A 134 1.84 9.27 5.90
C ARG A 134 1.75 10.04 4.58
N LYS A 135 1.71 11.37 4.64
CA LYS A 135 1.70 12.19 3.41
C LYS A 135 3.01 12.00 2.64
N LYS A 136 4.14 12.11 3.33
CA LYS A 136 5.47 11.90 2.72
C LYS A 136 5.65 10.49 2.20
N ALA A 137 5.11 9.50 2.92
CA ALA A 137 5.13 8.09 2.49
C ALA A 137 4.38 7.89 1.17
N ILE A 138 3.19 8.49 1.04
CA ILE A 138 2.41 8.46 -0.20
C ILE A 138 3.17 9.17 -1.32
N GLU A 139 3.65 10.40 -1.08
CA GLU A 139 4.41 11.19 -2.05
C GLU A 139 5.68 10.45 -2.50
N TYR A 140 6.37 9.75 -1.58
CA TYR A 140 7.52 8.91 -1.92
C TYR A 140 7.15 7.80 -2.90
N ALA A 141 6.08 7.06 -2.63
CA ALA A 141 5.63 5.98 -3.52
C ALA A 141 5.27 6.51 -4.91
N LEU A 142 4.53 7.63 -4.96
CA LEU A 142 4.11 8.25 -6.22
C LEU A 142 5.28 8.80 -7.04
N THR A 143 6.30 9.36 -6.37
CA THR A 143 7.51 9.89 -7.03
C THR A 143 8.35 8.77 -7.65
N ASN A 144 8.49 7.64 -6.96
CA ASN A 144 9.41 6.57 -7.33
C ASN A 144 8.75 5.46 -8.17
N ALA A 145 7.42 5.41 -8.24
CA ALA A 145 6.73 4.47 -9.12
C ALA A 145 7.01 4.78 -10.59
N ALA A 146 7.33 3.74 -11.35
CA ALA A 146 7.61 3.83 -12.79
C ALA A 146 6.32 3.70 -13.63
N GLU A 147 6.46 3.94 -14.93
CA GLU A 147 5.37 3.72 -15.88
C GLU A 147 4.95 2.24 -15.87
N GLY A 148 3.65 2.01 -15.72
CA GLY A 148 3.07 0.67 -15.65
C GLY A 148 3.03 0.06 -14.25
N ASP A 149 3.69 0.64 -13.24
CA ASP A 149 3.56 0.22 -11.85
C ASP A 149 2.15 0.41 -11.32
N VAL A 150 1.85 -0.28 -10.23
CA VAL A 150 0.61 -0.10 -9.48
C VAL A 150 0.93 0.24 -8.04
N VAL A 151 0.31 1.31 -7.52
CA VAL A 151 0.45 1.76 -6.13
C VAL A 151 -0.87 1.53 -5.39
N VAL A 152 -0.86 0.71 -4.36
CA VAL A 152 -1.99 0.52 -3.44
C VAL A 152 -1.71 1.29 -2.15
N ILE A 153 -2.57 2.27 -1.83
CA ILE A 153 -2.55 3.00 -0.57
C ILE A 153 -3.64 2.40 0.31
N ALA A 154 -3.25 1.61 1.30
CA ALA A 154 -4.15 0.81 2.11
C ALA A 154 -4.30 1.34 3.55
N GLY A 155 -5.46 1.07 4.13
CA GLY A 155 -5.78 1.34 5.53
C GLY A 155 -6.94 2.30 5.71
N LYS A 156 -6.84 3.52 5.21
CA LYS A 156 -7.83 4.59 5.45
C LYS A 156 -9.01 4.59 4.47
N GLY A 157 -8.78 4.21 3.23
CA GLY A 157 -9.83 4.22 2.20
C GLY A 157 -10.52 5.59 2.10
N HIS A 158 -11.75 5.66 2.57
CA HIS A 158 -12.57 6.88 2.55
C HIS A 158 -12.45 7.74 3.81
N GLU A 159 -11.64 7.37 4.79
CA GLU A 159 -11.42 8.18 6.00
C GLU A 159 -10.82 9.55 5.64
N THR A 160 -11.34 10.59 6.30
CA THR A 160 -10.92 12.01 6.08
C THR A 160 -10.17 12.59 7.27
N THR A 161 -9.76 11.76 8.22
CA THR A 161 -9.02 12.19 9.41
C THR A 161 -7.91 11.21 9.77
N GLN A 162 -6.87 11.73 10.45
CA GLN A 162 -5.87 10.95 11.15
C GLN A 162 -5.90 11.30 12.63
N GLU A 163 -5.97 10.28 13.50
CA GLU A 163 -6.00 10.46 14.96
C GLU A 163 -4.61 10.25 15.56
N VAL A 164 -4.08 11.31 16.19
CA VAL A 164 -2.78 11.32 16.88
C VAL A 164 -2.96 11.89 18.28
N LYS A 165 -2.59 11.14 19.32
CA LYS A 165 -2.71 11.56 20.74
C LYS A 165 -4.11 12.03 21.11
N GLY A 166 -5.14 11.34 20.61
CA GLY A 166 -6.55 11.64 20.85
C GLY A 166 -7.10 12.84 20.06
N VAL A 167 -6.29 13.47 19.22
CA VAL A 167 -6.71 14.58 18.35
C VAL A 167 -6.88 14.09 16.92
N LYS A 168 -8.03 14.38 16.31
CA LYS A 168 -8.29 14.11 14.89
C LYS A 168 -7.86 15.31 14.05
N HIS A 169 -6.94 15.06 13.13
CA HIS A 169 -6.47 16.03 12.15
C HIS A 169 -7.09 15.73 10.79
N PRO A 170 -7.45 16.73 9.97
CA PRO A 170 -7.88 16.52 8.60
C PRO A 170 -6.79 15.76 7.80
N PHE A 171 -7.17 14.67 7.17
CA PHE A 171 -6.26 13.84 6.40
C PHE A 171 -7.04 12.90 5.48
N ASP A 172 -6.83 13.00 4.18
CA ASP A 172 -7.49 12.15 3.18
C ASP A 172 -6.45 11.69 2.13
N ASP A 173 -6.22 10.37 2.06
CA ASP A 173 -5.29 9.77 1.11
C ASP A 173 -5.63 10.14 -0.34
N ARG A 174 -6.91 10.25 -0.66
CA ARG A 174 -7.41 10.56 -2.01
C ARG A 174 -7.10 12.00 -2.42
N GLU A 175 -7.14 12.93 -1.46
CA GLU A 175 -6.77 14.34 -1.72
C GLU A 175 -5.27 14.48 -1.94
N ILE A 176 -4.45 13.74 -1.20
CA ILE A 176 -3.00 13.73 -1.40
C ILE A 176 -2.69 13.24 -2.81
N VAL A 177 -3.31 12.13 -3.22
CA VAL A 177 -3.15 11.57 -4.56
C VAL A 177 -3.56 12.60 -5.63
N ARG A 178 -4.77 13.18 -5.55
CA ARG A 178 -5.28 14.15 -6.55
C ARG A 178 -4.43 15.40 -6.67
N ASN A 179 -3.81 15.84 -5.58
CA ASN A 179 -3.04 17.09 -5.53
C ASN A 179 -1.54 16.88 -5.80
N PHE A 180 -1.09 15.64 -5.94
CA PHE A 180 0.30 15.32 -6.28
C PHE A 180 0.59 15.72 -7.74
N LYS A 181 1.71 16.42 -7.95
CA LYS A 181 2.11 16.97 -9.26
C LYS A 181 3.43 16.39 -9.73
#